data_d4626d3e76667b69234ad4208844d267
#
_entry.id   d4626d3e76667b69234ad4208844d267
#
_cell.length_a   1.000
_cell.length_b   1.000
_cell.length_c   1.000
_cell.angle_alpha   90.00
_cell.angle_beta   90.00
_cell.angle_gamma   90.00
#
_symmetry.space_group_name_H-M   'P 1'
#
loop_
_entity.id
_entity.type
_entity.pdbx_description
1 polymer ?
#
loop_
_entity_poly.entity_id
_entity_poly.type
_entity_poly.pdbx_seq_one_letter_code
_entity_poly.pdbx_strand_id
1 'polypeptide(L)'
;MKLSIAQLSAVVHAYVTSNKIAVDSFSETRNNSVGLLDTLGKIYTNWQNYGDKLGLFDGEDLSFGKTIEEWAQDLILPEDFDSSGSTTLAPHESTYRPVSFSYTLGKKTIPQTIRNNDIERAVHNIGQFEDIITGKTKALYDSETMFRYALKREALGVLIARCEAEQNPDSPDVTLATEGASISGAHDVNELFKVTATGKNYILVKPIASGAGLTGTTAISGGYLIELDLVKEIAIPSSDVTGEAFIEQVLKDVEVASDFSEGHSLNGNTLGGNPEAGLVLVMKQGIMPSLKVQTLAGAFNKDELAMPAEIVVIPNFGEADADVYAVLVDRRIMRLHNTYRAVRENLNGQGDFLNMFYHTENTVHVSRNCYVRVYKKPQA
;
A
#
# COMPACT_ATOMS: atom_id res chain seq x y z
N MET A 1 3.02 -15.71 9.66
CA MET A 1 3.57 -15.98 11.00
C MET A 1 5.04 -15.60 10.98
N LYS A 2 5.44 -14.53 11.65
CA LYS A 2 6.88 -14.17 11.75
C LYS A 2 7.50 -15.04 12.83
N LEU A 3 8.45 -15.89 12.45
CA LEU A 3 9.22 -16.65 13.41
C LEU A 3 10.13 -15.69 14.19
N SER A 4 10.17 -15.81 15.52
CA SER A 4 11.15 -15.09 16.33
C SER A 4 12.56 -15.67 16.10
N ILE A 5 13.60 -14.89 16.38
CA ILE A 5 14.99 -15.35 16.26
C ILE A 5 15.21 -16.62 17.10
N ALA A 6 14.58 -16.73 18.29
CA ALA A 6 14.66 -17.91 19.13
C ALA A 6 14.00 -19.15 18.48
N GLN A 7 12.87 -18.97 17.80
CA GLN A 7 12.20 -20.05 17.06
C GLN A 7 13.01 -20.49 15.85
N LEU A 8 13.64 -19.53 15.15
CA LEU A 8 14.53 -19.81 14.02
C LEU A 8 15.75 -20.60 14.48
N SER A 9 16.40 -20.18 15.56
CA SER A 9 17.53 -20.88 16.18
C SER A 9 17.16 -22.31 16.60
N ALA A 10 15.97 -22.50 17.19
CA ALA A 10 15.49 -23.83 17.57
C ALA A 10 15.25 -24.75 16.35
N VAL A 11 14.73 -24.20 15.24
CA VAL A 11 14.55 -24.96 13.98
C VAL A 11 15.90 -25.34 13.38
N VAL A 12 16.87 -24.43 13.35
CA VAL A 12 18.23 -24.68 12.86
C VAL A 12 18.92 -25.74 13.72
N HIS A 13 18.82 -25.64 15.05
CA HIS A 13 19.39 -26.63 15.97
C HIS A 13 18.77 -28.02 15.78
N ALA A 14 17.44 -28.09 15.64
CA ALA A 14 16.74 -29.34 15.33
C ALA A 14 17.19 -29.95 14.00
N TYR A 15 17.41 -29.13 12.96
CA TYR A 15 17.89 -29.55 11.66
C TYR A 15 19.31 -30.10 11.74
N VAL A 16 20.23 -29.38 12.38
CA VAL A 16 21.61 -29.81 12.60
C VAL A 16 21.67 -31.14 13.35
N THR A 17 20.83 -31.30 14.38
CA THR A 17 20.77 -32.50 15.21
C THR A 17 20.15 -33.68 14.42
N SER A 18 19.09 -33.46 13.66
CA SER A 18 18.39 -34.52 12.92
C SER A 18 19.18 -35.06 11.71
N ASN A 19 19.97 -34.20 11.06
CA ASN A 19 20.76 -34.59 9.91
C ASN A 19 22.15 -35.11 10.24
N LYS A 20 22.47 -35.26 11.56
CA LYS A 20 23.79 -35.77 12.01
C LYS A 20 24.94 -35.07 11.27
N ILE A 21 24.84 -33.75 11.09
CA ILE A 21 25.95 -32.97 10.55
C ILE A 21 27.12 -33.22 11.50
N ALA A 22 28.17 -33.87 10.98
CA ALA A 22 29.22 -34.49 11.77
C ALA A 22 29.91 -33.45 12.67
N VAL A 23 29.53 -33.44 13.92
CA VAL A 23 30.15 -32.61 14.96
C VAL A 23 31.62 -33.02 15.14
N ASP A 24 31.95 -34.25 14.75
CA ASP A 24 33.29 -34.83 14.90
C ASP A 24 34.33 -34.20 13.97
N SER A 25 33.94 -33.74 12.78
CA SER A 25 34.85 -33.04 11.86
C SER A 25 35.26 -31.65 12.37
N PHE A 26 34.45 -31.03 13.23
CA PHE A 26 34.78 -29.76 13.91
C PHE A 26 35.72 -29.95 15.11
N SER A 27 35.79 -31.15 15.69
CA SER A 27 36.66 -31.43 16.82
C SER A 27 38.14 -31.56 16.44
N GLU A 28 38.45 -32.00 15.21
CA GLU A 28 39.82 -32.10 14.72
C GLU A 28 40.48 -30.75 14.43
N THR A 29 39.68 -29.77 13.96
CA THR A 29 40.16 -28.38 13.73
C THR A 29 40.45 -27.64 15.03
N ARG A 30 39.91 -28.12 16.14
CA ARG A 30 40.05 -27.53 17.49
C ARG A 30 41.42 -27.67 18.10
N ASN A 31 42.24 -28.57 17.60
CA ASN A 31 43.59 -28.85 18.12
C ASN A 31 44.69 -27.96 17.53
N ASN A 32 44.39 -27.09 16.60
CA ASN A 32 45.35 -26.15 16.05
C ASN A 32 45.40 -24.87 16.89
N SER A 33 46.48 -24.68 17.60
CA SER A 33 46.73 -23.54 18.48
C SER A 33 46.66 -22.16 17.83
N VAL A 34 46.79 -22.08 16.50
CA VAL A 34 46.64 -20.86 15.71
C VAL A 34 45.15 -20.46 15.55
N GLY A 35 44.27 -21.46 15.51
CA GLY A 35 42.82 -21.21 15.44
C GLY A 35 42.25 -20.62 16.73
N LEU A 36 42.85 -20.87 17.87
CA LEU A 36 42.38 -20.39 19.18
C LEU A 36 42.57 -18.86 19.34
N LEU A 37 43.67 -18.33 18.80
CA LEU A 37 43.96 -16.89 18.82
C LEU A 37 43.06 -16.09 17.87
N ASP A 38 42.67 -16.69 16.75
CA ASP A 38 41.75 -16.07 15.78
C ASP A 38 40.29 -16.05 16.28
N THR A 39 39.94 -16.97 17.19
CA THR A 39 38.56 -17.10 17.73
C THR A 39 38.26 -16.02 18.76
N LEU A 40 39.23 -15.51 19.46
CA LEU A 40 39.06 -14.50 20.52
C LEU A 40 38.70 -13.10 20.00
N GLY A 41 38.82 -12.86 18.69
CA GLY A 41 38.57 -11.56 18.08
C GLY A 41 37.35 -11.49 17.16
N LYS A 42 36.68 -12.60 16.85
CA LYS A 42 35.52 -12.59 15.92
C LYS A 42 34.20 -12.50 16.67
N ILE A 43 33.69 -11.29 16.79
CA ILE A 43 32.34 -11.03 17.29
C ILE A 43 31.44 -10.86 16.07
N TYR A 44 30.49 -11.80 15.86
CA TYR A 44 29.49 -11.69 14.83
C TYR A 44 28.31 -10.85 15.36
N THR A 45 28.32 -9.56 15.06
CA THR A 45 27.21 -8.67 15.39
C THR A 45 26.37 -8.40 14.15
N ASN A 46 25.11 -8.78 14.21
CA ASN A 46 24.14 -8.37 13.17
C ASN A 46 23.31 -7.21 13.71
N TRP A 47 23.72 -5.98 13.39
CA TRP A 47 23.07 -4.74 13.77
C TRP A 47 21.90 -4.36 12.85
N GLN A 48 21.73 -5.07 11.74
CA GLN A 48 20.72 -4.72 10.75
C GLN A 48 19.36 -5.26 11.17
N ASN A 49 18.40 -4.36 11.29
CA ASN A 49 17.00 -4.68 11.50
C ASN A 49 16.17 -4.03 10.38
N TYR A 50 15.60 -4.86 9.53
CA TYR A 50 14.77 -4.42 8.41
C TYR A 50 13.31 -4.41 8.85
N GLY A 51 12.84 -3.24 9.30
CA GLY A 51 11.45 -3.01 9.64
C GLY A 51 10.66 -2.54 8.42
N ASP A 52 9.47 -3.09 8.21
CA ASP A 52 8.55 -2.64 7.18
C ASP A 52 7.61 -1.55 7.73
N LYS A 53 7.85 -0.30 7.33
CA LYS A 53 7.04 0.84 7.73
C LYS A 53 5.62 0.80 7.12
N LEU A 54 5.44 0.09 6.00
CA LEU A 54 4.16 -0.12 5.35
C LEU A 54 3.49 -1.45 5.76
N GLY A 55 3.91 -2.04 6.89
CA GLY A 55 3.35 -3.28 7.42
C GLY A 55 1.85 -3.21 7.74
N LEU A 56 1.32 -1.99 7.93
CA LEU A 56 -0.12 -1.75 8.09
C LEU A 56 -0.95 -2.19 6.86
N PHE A 57 -0.34 -2.24 5.68
CA PHE A 57 -0.97 -2.71 4.43
C PHE A 57 -0.75 -4.20 4.16
N ASP A 58 -0.20 -4.95 5.10
CA ASP A 58 -0.14 -6.41 4.97
C ASP A 58 -1.54 -7.01 5.12
N GLY A 59 -1.90 -7.85 4.15
CA GLY A 59 -3.11 -8.66 4.18
C GLY A 59 -2.85 -10.05 4.78
N GLU A 60 -3.91 -10.82 4.91
CA GLU A 60 -3.84 -12.23 5.34
C GLU A 60 -3.24 -13.10 4.23
N ASP A 61 -2.60 -14.22 4.61
CA ASP A 61 -2.11 -15.20 3.64
C ASP A 61 -3.28 -15.91 2.97
N LEU A 62 -3.31 -15.92 1.63
CA LEU A 62 -4.38 -16.55 0.86
C LEU A 62 -4.06 -18.03 0.64
N SER A 63 -4.90 -18.91 1.19
CA SER A 63 -4.74 -20.37 1.03
C SER A 63 -5.25 -20.87 -0.32
N PHE A 64 -6.29 -20.22 -0.86
CA PHE A 64 -6.93 -20.59 -2.12
C PHE A 64 -7.32 -19.35 -2.91
N GLY A 65 -7.10 -19.38 -4.23
CA GLY A 65 -7.41 -18.28 -5.11
C GLY A 65 -6.35 -17.17 -5.09
N LYS A 66 -6.33 -16.40 -6.16
CA LYS A 66 -5.37 -15.30 -6.35
C LYS A 66 -6.09 -13.99 -6.66
N THR A 67 -7.39 -14.05 -6.88
CA THR A 67 -8.22 -12.90 -7.23
C THR A 67 -9.01 -12.45 -6.00
N ILE A 68 -8.94 -11.15 -5.74
CA ILE A 68 -9.73 -10.50 -4.70
C ILE A 68 -10.76 -9.65 -5.43
N GLU A 69 -12.02 -9.84 -5.11
CA GLU A 69 -13.13 -9.09 -5.66
C GLU A 69 -13.65 -8.12 -4.61
N GLU A 70 -13.87 -6.89 -4.99
CA GLU A 70 -14.56 -5.89 -4.20
C GLU A 70 -15.93 -5.61 -4.78
N TRP A 71 -16.83 -5.23 -3.91
CA TRP A 71 -18.22 -4.93 -4.25
C TRP A 71 -18.53 -3.51 -3.81
N ALA A 72 -19.02 -2.70 -4.74
CA ALA A 72 -19.64 -1.43 -4.44
C ALA A 72 -21.14 -1.54 -4.71
N GLN A 73 -21.93 -1.12 -3.75
CA GLN A 73 -23.39 -1.08 -3.84
C GLN A 73 -23.84 0.36 -3.63
N ASP A 74 -24.65 0.87 -4.56
CA ASP A 74 -25.21 2.19 -4.43
C ASP A 74 -26.29 2.22 -3.34
N LEU A 75 -26.36 3.34 -2.63
CA LEU A 75 -27.40 3.56 -1.65
C LEU A 75 -28.74 3.77 -2.33
N ILE A 76 -29.78 3.17 -1.77
CA ILE A 76 -31.16 3.41 -2.19
C ILE A 76 -31.66 4.63 -1.42
N LEU A 77 -32.06 5.66 -2.15
CA LEU A 77 -32.65 6.86 -1.58
C LEU A 77 -34.11 6.57 -1.16
N PRO A 78 -34.59 7.16 -0.05
CA PRO A 78 -35.97 7.05 0.34
C PRO A 78 -36.87 7.74 -0.68
N GLU A 79 -37.98 7.12 -1.01
CA GLU A 79 -39.05 7.68 -1.87
C GLU A 79 -40.19 8.19 -1.00
N ASP A 80 -40.97 9.13 -1.52
CA ASP A 80 -42.17 9.62 -0.87
C ASP A 80 -43.20 8.50 -0.72
N PHE A 81 -43.86 8.44 0.43
CA PHE A 81 -44.85 7.43 0.70
C PHE A 81 -46.06 7.60 -0.22
N ASP A 82 -46.26 6.66 -1.13
CA ASP A 82 -47.49 6.61 -1.99
C ASP A 82 -48.59 5.80 -1.32
N SER A 83 -49.56 6.51 -0.77
CA SER A 83 -50.75 5.89 -0.14
C SER A 83 -51.71 5.27 -1.17
N SER A 84 -51.56 5.58 -2.47
CA SER A 84 -52.39 5.01 -3.53
C SER A 84 -51.95 3.60 -3.94
N GLY A 85 -50.68 3.23 -3.63
CA GLY A 85 -50.14 1.95 -4.02
C GLY A 85 -49.89 1.82 -5.52
N SER A 86 -49.82 2.92 -6.26
CA SER A 86 -49.67 2.88 -7.72
C SER A 86 -48.31 2.33 -8.17
N THR A 87 -47.29 2.44 -7.31
CA THR A 87 -45.92 1.98 -7.55
C THR A 87 -45.56 0.69 -6.86
N THR A 88 -46.49 0.04 -6.16
CA THR A 88 -46.26 -1.12 -5.27
C THR A 88 -45.60 -2.33 -5.96
N LEU A 89 -45.75 -2.45 -7.27
CA LEU A 89 -45.18 -3.56 -8.07
C LEU A 89 -43.96 -3.16 -8.90
N ALA A 90 -43.47 -1.92 -8.77
CA ALA A 90 -42.26 -1.49 -9.48
C ALA A 90 -41.02 -2.15 -8.82
N PRO A 91 -40.06 -2.63 -9.63
CA PRO A 91 -38.84 -3.12 -9.10
C PRO A 91 -37.99 -1.95 -8.58
N HIS A 92 -37.49 -2.06 -7.34
CA HIS A 92 -36.56 -1.10 -6.72
C HIS A 92 -35.24 -1.81 -6.49
N GLU A 93 -34.36 -1.76 -7.45
CA GLU A 93 -33.07 -2.44 -7.40
C GLU A 93 -31.93 -1.44 -7.14
N SER A 94 -31.07 -1.77 -6.17
CA SER A 94 -29.79 -1.05 -6.03
C SER A 94 -28.83 -1.51 -7.11
N THR A 95 -28.12 -0.58 -7.72
CA THR A 95 -27.08 -0.90 -8.70
C THR A 95 -25.92 -1.56 -7.99
N TYR A 96 -25.52 -2.71 -8.48
CA TYR A 96 -24.44 -3.51 -7.98
C TYR A 96 -23.25 -3.42 -8.95
N ARG A 97 -22.11 -3.01 -8.45
CA ARG A 97 -20.89 -2.88 -9.27
C ARG A 97 -19.81 -3.80 -8.71
N PRO A 98 -19.65 -5.03 -9.27
CA PRO A 98 -18.53 -5.88 -8.95
C PRO A 98 -17.26 -5.29 -9.59
N VAL A 99 -16.24 -5.11 -8.78
CA VAL A 99 -14.95 -4.62 -9.25
C VAL A 99 -13.86 -5.54 -8.74
N SER A 100 -13.07 -6.10 -9.64
CA SER A 100 -11.92 -6.91 -9.29
C SER A 100 -10.64 -6.14 -9.62
N PHE A 101 -9.83 -5.87 -8.61
CA PHE A 101 -8.55 -5.15 -8.74
C PHE A 101 -7.41 -5.85 -8.02
N SER A 102 -7.27 -7.15 -8.27
CA SER A 102 -6.11 -7.86 -7.78
C SER A 102 -5.09 -8.07 -8.88
N TYR A 103 -3.84 -7.81 -8.58
CA TYR A 103 -2.70 -8.11 -9.45
C TYR A 103 -1.80 -9.12 -8.78
N THR A 104 -1.68 -10.30 -9.39
CA THR A 104 -0.79 -11.36 -8.90
C THR A 104 0.57 -11.23 -9.56
N LEU A 105 1.58 -11.03 -8.74
CA LEU A 105 2.97 -11.06 -9.17
C LEU A 105 3.40 -12.52 -9.33
N GLY A 106 4.09 -12.83 -10.44
CA GLY A 106 4.64 -14.16 -10.65
C GLY A 106 5.59 -14.57 -9.51
N LYS A 107 5.77 -15.88 -9.35
CA LYS A 107 6.68 -16.45 -8.35
C LYS A 107 8.06 -15.82 -8.45
N LYS A 108 8.56 -15.35 -7.32
CA LYS A 108 9.93 -14.85 -7.16
C LYS A 108 10.72 -15.81 -6.30
N THR A 109 12.01 -15.88 -6.57
CA THR A 109 12.94 -16.72 -5.85
C THR A 109 14.08 -15.88 -5.32
N ILE A 110 14.34 -15.98 -4.02
CA ILE A 110 15.49 -15.36 -3.37
C ILE A 110 16.50 -16.48 -3.12
N PRO A 111 17.61 -16.56 -3.87
CA PRO A 111 18.60 -17.60 -3.70
C PRO A 111 19.63 -17.22 -2.64
N GLN A 112 20.07 -18.19 -1.88
CA GLN A 112 21.18 -18.09 -0.92
C GLN A 112 22.05 -19.33 -1.04
N THR A 113 23.35 -19.14 -1.24
CA THR A 113 24.32 -20.24 -1.28
C THR A 113 25.15 -20.29 0.00
N ILE A 114 25.30 -21.46 0.55
CA ILE A 114 26.14 -21.75 1.71
C ILE A 114 27.24 -22.70 1.23
N ARG A 115 28.49 -22.26 1.26
CA ARG A 115 29.65 -23.09 0.89
C ARG A 115 30.24 -23.70 2.14
N ASN A 116 30.49 -25.01 2.13
CA ASN A 116 31.08 -25.71 3.27
C ASN A 116 32.46 -25.18 3.59
N ASN A 117 33.28 -24.89 2.57
CA ASN A 117 34.62 -24.32 2.76
C ASN A 117 34.62 -22.96 3.50
N ASP A 118 33.59 -22.11 3.24
CA ASP A 118 33.46 -20.82 3.94
C ASP A 118 33.08 -21.04 5.42
N ILE A 119 32.26 -22.06 5.68
CA ILE A 119 31.89 -22.47 7.03
C ILE A 119 33.11 -23.03 7.78
N GLU A 120 33.81 -23.95 7.19
CA GLU A 120 35.01 -24.58 7.81
C GLU A 120 36.08 -23.55 8.19
N ARG A 121 36.26 -22.52 7.36
CA ARG A 121 37.22 -21.44 7.66
C ARG A 121 36.73 -20.46 8.72
N ALA A 122 35.42 -20.26 8.82
CA ALA A 122 34.83 -19.26 9.71
C ALA A 122 34.42 -19.83 11.07
N VAL A 123 34.19 -21.15 11.15
CA VAL A 123 33.58 -21.81 12.31
C VAL A 123 34.60 -22.65 13.07
N HIS A 124 34.77 -22.33 14.34
CA HIS A 124 35.63 -23.10 15.26
C HIS A 124 34.84 -23.87 16.32
N ASN A 125 33.53 -23.62 16.40
CA ASN A 125 32.65 -24.34 17.32
C ASN A 125 31.21 -24.39 16.75
N ILE A 126 30.39 -25.30 17.31
CA ILE A 126 29.02 -25.54 16.84
C ILE A 126 28.11 -24.30 16.97
N GLY A 127 28.31 -23.47 18.00
CA GLY A 127 27.54 -22.25 18.20
C GLY A 127 27.76 -21.23 17.09
N GLN A 128 29.02 -21.07 16.62
CA GLN A 128 29.32 -20.18 15.48
C GLN A 128 28.69 -20.70 14.17
N PHE A 129 28.63 -22.03 13.99
CA PHE A 129 27.94 -22.62 12.84
C PHE A 129 26.44 -22.29 12.85
N GLU A 130 25.78 -22.47 14.00
CA GLU A 130 24.36 -22.12 14.17
C GLU A 130 24.12 -20.65 13.94
N ASP A 131 25.00 -19.75 14.41
CA ASP A 131 24.90 -18.31 14.19
C ASP A 131 25.02 -17.95 12.71
N ILE A 132 25.92 -18.57 11.95
CA ILE A 132 26.08 -18.33 10.51
C ILE A 132 24.85 -18.80 9.75
N ILE A 133 24.36 -20.00 10.00
CA ILE A 133 23.15 -20.52 9.33
C ILE A 133 21.93 -19.66 9.67
N THR A 134 21.77 -19.30 10.94
CA THR A 134 20.70 -18.40 11.39
C THR A 134 20.79 -17.04 10.70
N GLY A 135 22.00 -16.46 10.61
CA GLY A 135 22.24 -15.20 9.90
C GLY A 135 21.91 -15.28 8.41
N LYS A 136 22.30 -16.37 7.75
CA LYS A 136 21.97 -16.61 6.33
C LYS A 136 20.47 -16.76 6.10
N THR A 137 19.78 -17.52 6.96
CA THR A 137 18.34 -17.70 6.89
C THR A 137 17.59 -16.39 7.17
N LYS A 138 18.07 -15.63 8.18
CA LYS A 138 17.53 -14.28 8.46
C LYS A 138 17.65 -13.37 7.25
N ALA A 139 18.75 -13.40 6.51
CA ALA A 139 18.94 -12.59 5.31
C ALA A 139 17.91 -12.89 4.23
N LEU A 140 17.41 -14.12 4.10
CA LEU A 140 16.33 -14.48 3.18
C LEU A 140 15.01 -13.79 3.59
N TYR A 141 14.66 -13.82 4.87
CA TYR A 141 13.46 -13.16 5.38
C TYR A 141 13.56 -11.63 5.33
N ASP A 142 14.72 -11.07 5.63
CA ASP A 142 14.98 -9.63 5.52
C ASP A 142 14.85 -9.17 4.04
N SER A 143 15.34 -9.99 3.09
CA SER A 143 15.19 -9.75 1.66
C SER A 143 13.72 -9.79 1.23
N GLU A 144 12.92 -10.74 1.76
CA GLU A 144 11.47 -10.78 1.51
C GLU A 144 10.80 -9.52 2.06
N THR A 145 11.16 -9.11 3.28
CA THR A 145 10.58 -7.90 3.90
C THR A 145 10.87 -6.65 3.08
N MET A 146 12.10 -6.49 2.58
CA MET A 146 12.47 -5.39 1.68
C MET A 146 11.71 -5.45 0.35
N PHE A 147 11.56 -6.64 -0.22
CA PHE A 147 10.81 -6.83 -1.46
C PHE A 147 9.32 -6.48 -1.27
N ARG A 148 8.69 -6.95 -0.19
CA ARG A 148 7.30 -6.61 0.14
C ARG A 148 7.12 -5.11 0.37
N TYR A 149 8.06 -4.47 1.06
CA TYR A 149 8.04 -3.01 1.24
C TYR A 149 8.10 -2.28 -0.11
N ALA A 150 9.00 -2.69 -1.02
CA ALA A 150 9.10 -2.11 -2.35
C ALA A 150 7.80 -2.27 -3.15
N LEU A 151 7.18 -3.46 -3.11
CA LEU A 151 5.90 -3.72 -3.78
C LEU A 151 4.77 -2.81 -3.27
N LYS A 152 4.66 -2.63 -1.95
CA LYS A 152 3.65 -1.74 -1.37
C LYS A 152 3.87 -0.29 -1.77
N ARG A 153 5.12 0.14 -1.80
CA ARG A 153 5.48 1.49 -2.25
C ARG A 153 5.13 1.72 -3.74
N GLU A 154 5.44 0.76 -4.61
CA GLU A 154 5.06 0.82 -6.02
C GLU A 154 3.53 0.81 -6.22
N ALA A 155 2.82 -0.02 -5.45
CA ALA A 155 1.36 -0.05 -5.50
C ALA A 155 0.73 1.30 -5.07
N LEU A 156 1.28 1.95 -4.05
CA LEU A 156 0.88 3.32 -3.69
C LEU A 156 1.18 4.30 -4.82
N GLY A 157 2.34 4.19 -5.47
CA GLY A 157 2.68 5.01 -6.62
C GLY A 157 1.69 4.87 -7.77
N VAL A 158 1.32 3.64 -8.11
CA VAL A 158 0.32 3.36 -9.14
C VAL A 158 -1.06 3.91 -8.76
N LEU A 159 -1.47 3.78 -7.49
CA LEU A 159 -2.72 4.36 -6.99
C LEU A 159 -2.71 5.89 -7.17
N ILE A 160 -1.64 6.56 -6.75
CA ILE A 160 -1.50 8.01 -6.85
C ILE A 160 -1.54 8.46 -8.31
N ALA A 161 -0.78 7.80 -9.18
CA ALA A 161 -0.78 8.11 -10.62
C ALA A 161 -2.17 7.95 -11.25
N ARG A 162 -2.95 6.97 -10.81
CA ARG A 162 -4.37 6.84 -11.23
C ARG A 162 -5.23 7.97 -10.72
N CYS A 163 -5.09 8.38 -9.46
CA CYS A 163 -5.83 9.51 -8.92
C CYS A 163 -5.54 10.79 -9.72
N GLU A 164 -4.29 11.02 -10.10
CA GLU A 164 -3.91 12.16 -10.94
C GLU A 164 -4.52 12.07 -12.34
N ALA A 165 -4.47 10.89 -12.96
CA ALA A 165 -5.02 10.67 -14.30
C ALA A 165 -6.55 10.77 -14.34
N GLU A 166 -7.25 10.29 -13.32
CA GLU A 166 -8.72 10.37 -13.24
C GLU A 166 -9.19 11.77 -12.83
N GLN A 167 -8.44 12.47 -11.96
CA GLN A 167 -8.73 13.86 -11.62
C GLN A 167 -8.54 14.82 -12.79
N ASN A 168 -7.52 14.61 -13.63
CA ASN A 168 -7.19 15.46 -14.76
C ASN A 168 -6.94 14.59 -16.01
N PRO A 169 -7.98 13.99 -16.59
CA PRO A 169 -7.80 13.13 -17.74
C PRO A 169 -7.34 13.94 -18.96
N ASP A 170 -6.27 13.48 -19.61
CA ASP A 170 -5.78 14.04 -20.89
C ASP A 170 -6.82 13.86 -21.98
N SER A 171 -7.57 12.76 -21.94
CA SER A 171 -8.62 12.41 -22.89
C SER A 171 -9.83 11.91 -22.12
N PRO A 172 -10.72 12.81 -21.64
CA PRO A 172 -11.96 12.42 -21.00
C PRO A 172 -12.87 11.70 -22.01
N ASP A 173 -13.70 10.78 -21.54
CA ASP A 173 -14.63 10.06 -22.40
C ASP A 173 -15.68 11.02 -22.98
N VAL A 174 -16.10 12.01 -22.19
CA VAL A 174 -17.05 13.03 -22.59
C VAL A 174 -16.58 14.42 -22.20
N THR A 175 -16.65 15.37 -23.14
CA THR A 175 -16.34 16.78 -22.87
C THR A 175 -17.61 17.60 -23.01
N LEU A 176 -18.00 18.29 -21.94
CA LEU A 176 -19.11 19.25 -21.95
C LEU A 176 -18.54 20.68 -22.00
N ALA A 177 -19.08 21.53 -22.85
CA ALA A 177 -18.67 22.93 -22.92
C ALA A 177 -18.98 23.67 -21.61
N THR A 178 -20.20 23.45 -21.09
CA THR A 178 -20.69 23.99 -19.81
C THR A 178 -21.52 22.93 -19.09
N GLU A 179 -21.79 23.13 -17.81
CA GLU A 179 -22.68 22.24 -17.04
C GLU A 179 -24.11 22.15 -17.63
N GLY A 180 -24.58 23.22 -18.30
CA GLY A 180 -25.87 23.23 -18.97
C GLY A 180 -25.93 22.49 -20.33
N ALA A 181 -24.77 21.96 -20.80
CA ALA A 181 -24.73 21.26 -22.09
C ALA A 181 -25.49 19.93 -22.02
N SER A 182 -26.15 19.57 -23.13
CA SER A 182 -26.87 18.29 -23.24
C SER A 182 -25.91 17.12 -23.35
N ILE A 183 -26.22 16.05 -22.65
CA ILE A 183 -25.52 14.77 -22.74
C ILE A 183 -26.25 13.94 -23.79
N SER A 184 -25.55 13.58 -24.86
CA SER A 184 -26.11 12.84 -26.00
C SER A 184 -25.53 11.43 -26.05
N GLY A 185 -26.38 10.45 -26.32
CA GLY A 185 -25.96 9.05 -26.42
C GLY A 185 -26.29 8.25 -25.17
N ALA A 186 -25.84 7.00 -25.17
CA ALA A 186 -25.80 6.15 -23.99
C ALA A 186 -24.40 6.20 -23.39
N HIS A 187 -24.34 6.26 -22.08
CA HIS A 187 -23.08 6.31 -21.33
C HIS A 187 -23.08 5.29 -20.20
N ASP A 188 -21.97 4.60 -20.05
CA ASP A 188 -21.80 3.56 -19.06
C ASP A 188 -21.12 4.09 -17.77
N VAL A 189 -21.29 3.37 -16.69
CA VAL A 189 -20.69 3.70 -15.39
C VAL A 189 -19.16 3.71 -15.50
N ASN A 190 -18.52 4.62 -14.78
CA ASN A 190 -17.08 4.90 -14.73
C ASN A 190 -16.54 5.69 -15.94
N GLU A 191 -17.38 6.21 -16.83
CA GLU A 191 -16.92 7.19 -17.83
C GLU A 191 -16.55 8.52 -17.16
N LEU A 192 -15.48 9.15 -17.66
CA LEU A 192 -14.97 10.42 -17.16
C LEU A 192 -15.52 11.58 -18.00
N PHE A 193 -16.14 12.53 -17.32
CA PHE A 193 -16.71 13.74 -17.91
C PHE A 193 -15.88 14.95 -17.50
N LYS A 194 -15.55 15.82 -18.46
CA LYS A 194 -14.88 17.10 -18.21
C LYS A 194 -15.76 18.27 -18.63
N VAL A 195 -15.96 19.23 -17.74
CA VAL A 195 -16.64 20.49 -18.05
C VAL A 195 -15.60 21.56 -18.32
N THR A 196 -15.49 21.99 -19.57
CA THR A 196 -14.43 22.92 -20.02
C THR A 196 -14.53 24.28 -19.35
N ALA A 197 -15.76 24.81 -19.17
CA ALA A 197 -15.96 26.14 -18.61
C ALA A 197 -15.50 26.26 -17.13
N THR A 198 -15.64 25.18 -16.36
CA THR A 198 -15.27 25.17 -14.94
C THR A 198 -13.95 24.46 -14.68
N GLY A 199 -13.44 23.69 -15.65
CA GLY A 199 -12.27 22.83 -15.49
C GLY A 199 -12.51 21.61 -14.59
N LYS A 200 -13.74 21.39 -14.11
CA LYS A 200 -14.11 20.31 -13.22
C LYS A 200 -14.23 18.99 -13.95
N ASN A 201 -13.86 17.91 -13.27
CA ASN A 201 -13.95 16.55 -13.77
C ASN A 201 -14.92 15.76 -12.91
N TYR A 202 -15.71 14.92 -13.56
CA TYR A 202 -16.76 14.13 -12.95
C TYR A 202 -16.64 12.67 -13.39
N ILE A 203 -17.07 11.77 -12.54
CA ILE A 203 -17.23 10.36 -12.87
C ILE A 203 -18.70 10.00 -12.93
N LEU A 204 -19.07 9.21 -13.94
CA LEU A 204 -20.44 8.73 -14.09
C LEU A 204 -20.67 7.52 -13.19
N VAL A 205 -21.59 7.65 -12.23
CA VAL A 205 -21.89 6.58 -11.25
C VAL A 205 -23.18 5.82 -11.57
N LYS A 206 -24.08 6.41 -12.40
CA LYS A 206 -25.31 5.76 -12.87
C LYS A 206 -25.36 5.79 -14.39
N PRO A 207 -25.71 4.71 -15.09
CA PRO A 207 -25.73 4.70 -16.53
C PRO A 207 -26.78 5.69 -17.10
N ILE A 208 -26.45 6.33 -18.19
CA ILE A 208 -27.35 7.23 -18.91
C ILE A 208 -27.85 6.52 -20.18
N ALA A 209 -29.16 6.32 -20.31
CA ALA A 209 -29.74 5.74 -21.50
C ALA A 209 -29.71 6.71 -22.66
N SER A 210 -29.59 6.21 -23.89
CA SER A 210 -29.74 7.05 -25.09
C SER A 210 -31.12 7.73 -25.13
N GLY A 211 -31.12 9.04 -25.36
CA GLY A 211 -32.36 9.83 -25.41
C GLY A 211 -32.91 10.21 -24.03
N ALA A 212 -32.18 10.06 -22.96
CA ALA A 212 -32.59 10.46 -21.60
C ALA A 212 -32.84 11.97 -21.44
N GLY A 213 -32.34 12.80 -22.39
CA GLY A 213 -32.55 14.26 -22.38
C GLY A 213 -31.87 14.99 -21.20
N LEU A 214 -30.88 14.38 -20.60
CA LEU A 214 -30.15 14.95 -19.47
C LEU A 214 -29.19 16.04 -19.95
N THR A 215 -29.09 17.11 -19.16
CA THR A 215 -27.98 18.06 -19.24
C THR A 215 -26.94 17.73 -18.14
N GLY A 216 -25.73 18.27 -18.26
CA GLY A 216 -24.74 18.10 -17.19
C GLY A 216 -25.30 18.58 -15.84
N THR A 217 -25.99 19.74 -15.79
CA THR A 217 -26.63 20.23 -14.56
C THR A 217 -27.61 19.24 -13.94
N THR A 218 -28.50 18.67 -14.79
CA THR A 218 -29.47 17.67 -14.30
C THR A 218 -28.82 16.34 -13.93
N ALA A 219 -27.76 15.97 -14.61
CA ALA A 219 -26.96 14.77 -14.25
C ALA A 219 -26.20 14.92 -12.94
N ILE A 220 -25.67 16.10 -12.67
CA ILE A 220 -25.00 16.42 -11.38
C ILE A 220 -26.05 16.43 -10.26
N SER A 221 -27.10 17.21 -10.39
CA SER A 221 -28.16 17.31 -9.36
C SER A 221 -28.93 16.01 -9.13
N GLY A 222 -29.02 15.15 -10.14
CA GLY A 222 -29.62 13.82 -10.04
C GLY A 222 -28.70 12.71 -9.54
N GLY A 223 -27.46 13.06 -9.17
CA GLY A 223 -26.47 12.09 -8.67
C GLY A 223 -26.04 11.05 -9.71
N TYR A 224 -26.06 11.43 -11.00
CA TYR A 224 -25.44 10.63 -12.07
C TYR A 224 -23.95 10.93 -12.21
N LEU A 225 -23.57 12.22 -12.09
CA LEU A 225 -22.21 12.70 -12.19
C LEU A 225 -21.75 13.19 -10.83
N ILE A 226 -20.67 12.61 -10.31
CA ILE A 226 -20.02 12.99 -9.06
C ILE A 226 -18.72 13.71 -9.38
N GLU A 227 -18.52 14.91 -8.82
CA GLU A 227 -17.27 15.65 -8.97
C GLU A 227 -16.12 14.90 -8.29
N LEU A 228 -15.03 14.64 -9.01
CA LEU A 228 -13.83 14.04 -8.45
C LEU A 228 -13.02 15.11 -7.72
N ASP A 229 -12.66 14.83 -6.49
CA ASP A 229 -11.78 15.64 -5.66
C ASP A 229 -10.72 14.74 -4.98
N LEU A 230 -9.83 14.19 -5.82
CA LEU A 230 -8.81 13.22 -5.42
C LEU A 230 -7.45 13.87 -5.18
N VAL A 231 -7.15 14.98 -5.89
CA VAL A 231 -5.84 15.65 -5.85
C VAL A 231 -6.01 17.08 -5.38
N LYS A 232 -5.18 17.47 -4.40
CA LYS A 232 -5.14 18.83 -3.88
C LYS A 232 -3.77 19.44 -4.10
N GLU A 233 -3.74 20.59 -4.76
CA GLU A 233 -2.51 21.36 -4.92
C GLU A 233 -2.30 22.28 -3.73
N ILE A 234 -1.24 22.05 -2.97
CA ILE A 234 -0.84 22.85 -1.82
C ILE A 234 0.68 22.98 -1.81
N ALA A 235 1.17 24.16 -1.46
CA ALA A 235 2.60 24.39 -1.36
C ALA A 235 3.26 23.42 -0.38
N ILE A 236 4.38 22.83 -0.83
CA ILE A 236 5.12 21.87 -0.03
C ILE A 236 5.74 22.57 1.20
N PRO A 237 5.56 22.07 2.42
CA PRO A 237 6.22 22.60 3.60
C PRO A 237 7.76 22.59 3.46
N SER A 238 8.38 23.74 3.62
CA SER A 238 9.83 23.92 3.49
C SER A 238 10.32 24.98 4.47
N SER A 239 11.60 25.36 4.43
CA SER A 239 12.14 26.46 5.21
C SER A 239 11.44 27.81 4.93
N ASP A 240 10.97 27.97 3.68
CA ASP A 240 10.43 29.24 3.18
C ASP A 240 8.89 29.24 3.13
N VAL A 241 8.25 28.06 3.27
CA VAL A 241 6.80 27.87 3.21
C VAL A 241 6.32 27.20 4.48
N THR A 242 5.41 27.86 5.20
CA THR A 242 4.82 27.32 6.43
C THR A 242 3.96 26.08 6.12
N GLY A 243 3.98 25.09 7.02
CA GLY A 243 3.16 23.89 6.90
C GLY A 243 1.70 24.08 7.33
N GLU A 244 1.29 25.29 7.75
CA GLU A 244 -0.05 25.55 8.30
C GLU A 244 -1.16 25.22 7.30
N ALA A 245 -1.05 25.68 6.06
CA ALA A 245 -2.05 25.40 5.01
C ALA A 245 -2.18 23.91 4.72
N PHE A 246 -1.06 23.17 4.76
CA PHE A 246 -1.08 21.72 4.58
C PHE A 246 -1.78 21.02 5.75
N ILE A 247 -1.43 21.37 6.99
CA ILE A 247 -2.04 20.80 8.19
C ILE A 247 -3.53 21.12 8.25
N GLU A 248 -3.92 22.37 7.99
CA GLU A 248 -5.32 22.80 7.95
C GLU A 248 -6.11 22.00 6.90
N GLN A 249 -5.53 21.76 5.71
CA GLN A 249 -6.20 20.97 4.69
C GLN A 249 -6.32 19.50 5.08
N VAL A 250 -5.28 18.89 5.65
CA VAL A 250 -5.34 17.50 6.14
C VAL A 250 -6.43 17.36 7.20
N LEU A 251 -6.54 18.29 8.13
CA LEU A 251 -7.60 18.28 9.14
C LEU A 251 -8.99 18.38 8.53
N LYS A 252 -9.20 19.28 7.55
CA LYS A 252 -10.46 19.38 6.80
C LYS A 252 -10.79 18.09 6.06
N ASP A 253 -9.80 17.49 5.40
CA ASP A 253 -9.98 16.25 4.65
C ASP A 253 -10.29 15.05 5.58
N VAL A 254 -9.75 15.04 6.80
CA VAL A 254 -10.10 14.07 7.85
C VAL A 254 -11.53 14.27 8.35
N GLU A 255 -11.97 15.52 8.55
CA GLU A 255 -13.36 15.82 8.91
C GLU A 255 -14.32 15.34 7.79
N VAL A 256 -14.00 15.63 6.53
CA VAL A 256 -14.78 15.13 5.38
C VAL A 256 -14.81 13.61 5.32
N ALA A 257 -13.68 12.95 5.57
CA ALA A 257 -13.61 11.49 5.55
C ALA A 257 -14.36 10.84 6.73
N SER A 258 -14.55 11.56 7.84
CA SER A 258 -15.24 11.04 9.03
C SER A 258 -16.76 11.01 8.88
N ASP A 259 -17.30 11.72 7.92
CA ASP A 259 -18.73 11.74 7.58
C ASP A 259 -18.96 11.11 6.19
N PHE A 260 -20.22 11.13 5.73
CA PHE A 260 -20.54 10.70 4.36
C PHE A 260 -19.86 11.65 3.36
N SER A 261 -19.09 11.09 2.44
CA SER A 261 -18.37 11.87 1.45
C SER A 261 -18.50 11.28 0.06
N GLU A 262 -18.50 12.15 -0.94
CA GLU A 262 -18.55 11.80 -2.37
C GLU A 262 -17.33 12.37 -3.08
N GLY A 263 -16.93 11.75 -4.19
CA GLY A 263 -15.82 12.24 -5.02
C GLY A 263 -14.41 11.98 -4.48
N HIS A 264 -14.28 11.30 -3.34
CA HIS A 264 -13.00 10.96 -2.71
C HIS A 264 -12.60 9.50 -2.89
N SER A 265 -13.23 8.81 -3.83
CA SER A 265 -12.88 7.46 -4.27
C SER A 265 -12.76 7.41 -5.79
N LEU A 266 -11.93 6.48 -6.31
CA LEU A 266 -11.75 6.31 -7.76
C LEU A 266 -13.04 5.86 -8.49
N ASN A 267 -14.02 5.31 -7.79
CA ASN A 267 -15.32 4.93 -8.36
C ASN A 267 -16.41 5.97 -8.13
N GLY A 268 -16.15 7.07 -7.44
CA GLY A 268 -17.12 8.12 -7.15
C GLY A 268 -18.30 7.68 -6.28
N ASN A 269 -18.22 6.52 -5.60
CA ASN A 269 -19.30 6.10 -4.70
C ASN A 269 -19.36 6.98 -3.45
N THR A 270 -20.54 7.09 -2.88
CA THR A 270 -20.72 7.68 -1.56
C THR A 270 -20.01 6.81 -0.52
N LEU A 271 -19.03 7.38 0.14
CA LEU A 271 -18.30 6.73 1.22
C LEU A 271 -19.03 6.91 2.55
N GLY A 272 -19.14 5.84 3.32
CA GLY A 272 -19.56 5.94 4.71
C GLY A 272 -18.45 6.54 5.56
N GLY A 273 -18.80 7.19 6.67
CA GLY A 273 -17.83 7.81 7.55
C GLY A 273 -16.72 6.85 7.98
N ASN A 274 -15.49 7.27 7.81
CA ASN A 274 -14.30 6.53 8.21
C ASN A 274 -13.73 7.17 9.47
N PRO A 275 -13.72 6.47 10.60
CA PRO A 275 -13.18 7.04 11.82
C PRO A 275 -11.70 7.41 11.62
N GLU A 276 -11.27 8.46 12.26
CA GLU A 276 -9.91 9.00 12.25
C GLU A 276 -8.82 7.91 12.37
N ALA A 277 -9.04 6.93 13.24
CA ALA A 277 -8.15 5.77 13.41
C ALA A 277 -8.05 4.84 12.19
N GLY A 278 -8.95 4.97 11.22
CA GLY A 278 -8.94 4.21 9.96
C GLY A 278 -8.15 4.90 8.85
N LEU A 279 -7.72 6.16 9.05
CA LEU A 279 -6.99 6.95 8.06
C LEU A 279 -5.48 6.90 8.31
N VAL A 280 -4.71 6.93 7.24
CA VAL A 280 -3.25 6.93 7.27
C VAL A 280 -2.73 8.04 6.37
N LEU A 281 -1.90 8.90 6.92
CA LEU A 281 -1.18 9.91 6.17
C LEU A 281 0.22 9.39 5.82
N VAL A 282 0.45 9.07 4.56
CA VAL A 282 1.76 8.67 4.06
C VAL A 282 2.45 9.89 3.47
N MET A 283 3.66 10.20 3.95
CA MET A 283 4.41 11.39 3.53
C MET A 283 5.79 11.01 2.97
N LYS A 284 6.26 11.82 2.02
CA LYS A 284 7.64 11.74 1.52
C LYS A 284 8.64 12.23 2.57
N GLN A 285 9.83 11.66 2.58
CA GLN A 285 10.92 12.13 3.42
C GLN A 285 11.23 13.62 3.17
N GLY A 286 11.59 14.34 4.24
CA GLY A 286 11.91 15.76 4.19
C GLY A 286 10.77 16.69 4.58
N ILE A 287 9.52 16.24 4.53
CA ILE A 287 8.34 17.07 4.89
C ILE A 287 8.18 17.18 6.42
N MET A 288 8.28 16.04 7.11
CA MET A 288 8.07 15.96 8.56
C MET A 288 9.02 16.86 9.38
N PRO A 289 10.34 16.95 9.06
CA PRO A 289 11.23 17.87 9.76
C PRO A 289 10.79 19.34 9.64
N SER A 290 10.38 19.77 8.45
CA SER A 290 9.89 21.14 8.21
C SER A 290 8.64 21.43 9.02
N LEU A 291 7.67 20.50 9.08
CA LEU A 291 6.47 20.62 9.90
C LEU A 291 6.81 20.73 11.40
N LYS A 292 7.70 19.87 11.90
CA LYS A 292 8.10 19.88 13.33
C LYS A 292 8.82 21.15 13.74
N VAL A 293 9.72 21.67 12.91
CA VAL A 293 10.45 22.90 13.21
C VAL A 293 9.50 24.09 13.24
N GLN A 294 8.57 24.19 12.33
CA GLN A 294 7.59 25.27 12.27
C GLN A 294 6.59 25.20 13.42
N THR A 295 6.13 24.00 13.75
CA THR A 295 5.24 23.79 14.90
C THR A 295 5.95 24.08 16.22
N LEU A 296 7.23 23.74 16.36
CA LEU A 296 8.03 24.10 17.55
C LEU A 296 8.22 25.62 17.70
N ALA A 297 8.41 26.34 16.60
CA ALA A 297 8.51 27.80 16.64
C ALA A 297 7.18 28.47 17.04
N GLY A 298 6.04 27.86 16.71
CA GLY A 298 4.70 28.29 17.13
C GLY A 298 4.22 27.73 18.46
N ALA A 299 4.77 26.61 18.92
CA ALA A 299 4.23 25.79 20.00
C ALA A 299 4.69 26.16 21.40
N PHE A 300 5.44 27.23 21.58
CA PHE A 300 5.67 27.74 22.94
C PHE A 300 4.39 28.22 23.65
N ASN A 301 3.22 28.13 22.98
CA ASN A 301 1.94 28.54 23.52
C ASN A 301 0.69 27.73 23.15
N LYS A 302 0.82 26.54 22.50
CA LYS A 302 -0.36 25.68 22.19
C LYS A 302 -0.04 24.23 22.37
N ASP A 303 -0.99 23.49 22.98
CA ASP A 303 -1.03 22.05 23.05
C ASP A 303 -0.78 21.42 21.67
N GLU A 304 -0.08 20.27 21.67
CA GLU A 304 0.27 19.53 20.47
C GLU A 304 -0.89 19.50 19.47
N LEU A 305 -0.69 20.03 18.27
CA LEU A 305 -1.59 19.81 17.16
C LEU A 305 -1.41 18.34 16.75
N ALA A 306 -2.16 17.46 17.38
CA ALA A 306 -2.17 16.05 17.02
C ALA A 306 -2.73 15.94 15.60
N MET A 307 -1.91 15.46 14.68
CA MET A 307 -2.40 15.06 13.36
C MET A 307 -3.31 13.85 13.56
N PRO A 308 -4.56 13.91 13.13
CA PRO A 308 -5.57 12.92 13.47
C PRO A 308 -5.40 11.56 12.79
N ALA A 309 -4.48 11.41 11.85
CA ALA A 309 -4.20 10.18 11.13
C ALA A 309 -2.86 9.56 11.55
N GLU A 310 -2.74 8.24 11.43
CA GLU A 310 -1.44 7.56 11.55
C GLU A 310 -0.48 8.09 10.48
N ILE A 311 0.73 8.49 10.87
CA ILE A 311 1.70 9.08 9.95
C ILE A 311 2.80 8.08 9.62
N VAL A 312 2.99 7.81 8.32
CA VAL A 312 4.05 6.96 7.79
C VAL A 312 4.94 7.78 6.86
N VAL A 313 6.25 7.76 7.09
CA VAL A 313 7.22 8.48 6.25
C VAL A 313 8.00 7.50 5.40
N ILE A 314 7.93 7.66 4.07
CA ILE A 314 8.60 6.83 3.07
C ILE A 314 9.55 7.67 2.20
N PRO A 315 10.56 7.08 1.53
CA PRO A 315 11.51 7.83 0.70
C PRO A 315 10.87 8.50 -0.52
N ASN A 316 10.00 7.79 -1.22
CA ASN A 316 9.27 8.25 -2.41
C ASN A 316 8.05 7.35 -2.65
N PHE A 317 7.20 7.73 -3.59
CA PHE A 317 5.98 7.02 -3.98
C PHE A 317 6.16 6.17 -5.27
N GLY A 318 7.35 5.60 -5.51
CA GLY A 318 7.58 4.79 -6.70
C GLY A 318 7.47 5.61 -7.99
N GLU A 319 6.55 5.22 -8.88
CA GLU A 319 6.33 5.84 -10.19
C GLU A 319 5.43 7.10 -10.16
N ALA A 320 4.93 7.51 -8.98
CA ALA A 320 4.14 8.72 -8.87
C ALA A 320 4.95 9.98 -9.24
N ASP A 321 4.23 11.03 -9.67
CA ASP A 321 4.82 12.32 -9.99
C ASP A 321 5.76 12.81 -8.86
N ALA A 322 6.88 13.40 -9.26
CA ALA A 322 7.89 13.92 -8.33
C ALA A 322 7.34 15.03 -7.41
N ASP A 323 6.31 15.75 -7.88
CA ASP A 323 5.66 16.84 -7.15
C ASP A 323 4.66 16.36 -6.10
N VAL A 324 4.28 15.09 -6.12
CA VAL A 324 3.47 14.47 -5.05
C VAL A 324 4.34 14.27 -3.82
N TYR A 325 3.85 14.74 -2.67
CA TYR A 325 4.61 14.70 -1.43
C TYR A 325 3.88 14.06 -0.24
N ALA A 326 2.57 13.94 -0.30
CA ALA A 326 1.79 13.25 0.72
C ALA A 326 0.52 12.64 0.14
N VAL A 327 -0.02 11.62 0.79
CA VAL A 327 -1.31 11.02 0.48
C VAL A 327 -2.02 10.61 1.76
N LEU A 328 -3.28 11.00 1.89
CA LEU A 328 -4.18 10.57 2.96
C LEU A 328 -5.06 9.44 2.40
N VAL A 329 -5.01 8.29 3.02
CA VAL A 329 -5.71 7.10 2.54
C VAL A 329 -6.41 6.35 3.66
N ASP A 330 -7.48 5.64 3.31
CA ASP A 330 -8.04 4.60 4.16
C ASP A 330 -7.03 3.45 4.31
N ARG A 331 -6.86 2.95 5.53
CA ARG A 331 -6.00 1.79 5.84
C ARG A 331 -6.34 0.54 5.02
N ARG A 332 -7.57 0.45 4.48
CA ARG A 332 -8.06 -0.67 3.66
C ARG A 332 -7.76 -0.52 2.18
N ILE A 333 -7.31 0.67 1.73
CA ILE A 333 -7.15 0.99 0.31
C ILE A 333 -6.22 0.04 -0.45
N MET A 334 -5.27 -0.53 0.26
CA MET A 334 -4.31 -1.47 -0.31
C MET A 334 -4.05 -2.63 0.63
N ARG A 335 -3.93 -3.84 0.08
CA ARG A 335 -3.53 -5.04 0.82
C ARG A 335 -2.55 -5.86 -0.01
N LEU A 336 -1.45 -6.26 0.62
CA LEU A 336 -0.48 -7.18 0.05
C LEU A 336 -0.64 -8.55 0.70
N HIS A 337 -1.17 -9.48 -0.05
CA HIS A 337 -1.39 -10.86 0.37
C HIS A 337 -0.26 -11.76 -0.13
N ASN A 338 0.11 -12.75 0.66
CA ASN A 338 1.00 -13.81 0.21
C ASN A 338 0.15 -15.01 -0.21
N THR A 339 0.39 -15.53 -1.42
CA THR A 339 -0.33 -16.66 -1.98
C THR A 339 0.49 -17.94 -1.99
N TYR A 340 1.82 -17.82 -1.92
CA TYR A 340 2.71 -18.97 -1.88
C TYR A 340 4.01 -18.60 -1.18
N ARG A 341 4.45 -19.47 -0.28
CA ARG A 341 5.72 -19.34 0.44
C ARG A 341 6.32 -20.72 0.64
N ALA A 342 7.54 -20.94 0.16
CA ALA A 342 8.25 -22.20 0.37
C ALA A 342 9.76 -21.99 0.37
N VAL A 343 10.44 -22.75 1.22
CA VAL A 343 11.88 -22.91 1.18
C VAL A 343 12.21 -24.24 0.52
N ARG A 344 13.14 -24.23 -0.43
CA ARG A 344 13.67 -25.42 -1.10
C ARG A 344 15.18 -25.43 -1.01
N GLU A 345 15.73 -26.61 -0.88
CA GLU A 345 17.16 -26.82 -0.73
C GLU A 345 17.69 -27.73 -1.83
N ASN A 346 18.89 -27.46 -2.28
CA ASN A 346 19.60 -28.30 -3.25
C ASN A 346 21.08 -28.41 -2.84
N LEU A 347 21.51 -29.61 -2.46
CA LEU A 347 22.88 -29.93 -2.16
C LEU A 347 23.63 -30.25 -3.46
N ASN A 348 24.69 -29.50 -3.74
CA ASN A 348 25.59 -29.78 -4.85
C ASN A 348 26.87 -30.48 -4.33
N GLY A 349 26.92 -31.79 -4.51
CA GLY A 349 28.05 -32.59 -4.04
C GLY A 349 29.37 -32.35 -4.80
N GLN A 350 29.31 -31.90 -6.06
CA GLN A 350 30.50 -31.60 -6.84
C GLN A 350 31.13 -30.25 -6.45
N GLY A 351 30.29 -29.28 -6.14
CA GLY A 351 30.73 -27.93 -5.79
C GLY A 351 30.86 -27.70 -4.28
N ASP A 352 30.52 -28.69 -3.47
CA ASP A 352 30.54 -28.66 -2.00
C ASP A 352 29.82 -27.43 -1.41
N PHE A 353 28.57 -27.21 -1.87
CA PHE A 353 27.72 -26.12 -1.38
C PHE A 353 26.25 -26.53 -1.31
N LEU A 354 25.52 -25.86 -0.41
CA LEU A 354 24.09 -25.93 -0.26
C LEU A 354 23.45 -24.68 -0.83
N ASN A 355 22.54 -24.82 -1.79
CA ASN A 355 21.68 -23.74 -2.24
C ASN A 355 20.34 -23.81 -1.51
N MET A 356 19.98 -22.69 -0.90
CA MET A 356 18.65 -22.45 -0.33
C MET A 356 17.90 -21.49 -1.24
N PHE A 357 16.67 -21.83 -1.59
CA PHE A 357 15.79 -21.02 -2.42
C PHE A 357 14.53 -20.68 -1.64
N TYR A 358 14.35 -19.39 -1.35
CA TYR A 358 13.10 -18.91 -0.80
C TYR A 358 12.18 -18.46 -1.93
N HIS A 359 11.09 -19.18 -2.12
CA HIS A 359 10.08 -18.88 -3.12
C HIS A 359 8.95 -18.11 -2.47
N THR A 360 8.56 -17.00 -3.07
CA THR A 360 7.40 -16.20 -2.64
C THR A 360 6.55 -15.79 -3.83
N GLU A 361 5.25 -15.76 -3.64
CA GLU A 361 4.29 -15.22 -4.59
C GLU A 361 3.34 -14.30 -3.84
N ASN A 362 3.18 -13.08 -4.34
CA ASN A 362 2.40 -12.06 -3.68
C ASN A 362 1.30 -11.54 -4.61
N THR A 363 0.13 -11.27 -4.06
CA THR A 363 -0.97 -10.61 -4.75
C THR A 363 -1.19 -9.24 -4.09
N VAL A 364 -1.13 -8.19 -4.90
CA VAL A 364 -1.46 -6.84 -4.48
C VAL A 364 -2.91 -6.58 -4.81
N HIS A 365 -3.67 -6.15 -3.84
CA HIS A 365 -5.02 -5.64 -4.01
C HIS A 365 -5.02 -4.14 -3.73
N VAL A 366 -5.60 -3.36 -4.64
CA VAL A 366 -5.79 -1.91 -4.49
C VAL A 366 -7.26 -1.61 -4.70
N SER A 367 -7.91 -1.08 -3.67
CA SER A 367 -9.32 -0.70 -3.70
C SER A 367 -9.54 0.59 -4.50
N ARG A 368 -10.65 0.64 -5.25
CA ARG A 368 -11.17 1.87 -5.86
C ARG A 368 -12.31 2.50 -5.06
N ASN A 369 -12.77 1.81 -4.01
CA ASN A 369 -13.94 2.18 -3.22
C ASN A 369 -13.59 2.83 -1.88
N CYS A 370 -12.30 3.04 -1.60
CA CYS A 370 -11.82 3.61 -0.35
C CYS A 370 -11.44 5.08 -0.53
N TYR A 371 -11.45 5.80 0.60
CA TYR A 371 -11.04 7.20 0.65
C TYR A 371 -9.57 7.36 0.24
N VAL A 372 -9.33 8.32 -0.66
CA VAL A 372 -7.99 8.73 -1.09
C VAL A 372 -7.93 10.22 -1.35
N ARG A 373 -6.85 10.87 -0.88
CA ARG A 373 -6.55 12.28 -1.12
C ARG A 373 -5.06 12.44 -1.37
N VAL A 374 -4.70 12.92 -2.53
CA VAL A 374 -3.30 13.17 -2.93
C VAL A 374 -2.96 14.64 -2.75
N TYR A 375 -1.82 14.93 -2.13
CA TYR A 375 -1.30 16.29 -1.97
C TYR A 375 -0.10 16.49 -2.88
N LYS A 376 -0.23 17.45 -3.76
CA LYS A 376 0.72 17.77 -4.81
C LYS A 376 1.17 19.23 -4.69
N LYS A 377 2.41 19.49 -5.07
CA LYS A 377 2.92 20.85 -5.23
C LYS A 377 2.18 21.54 -6.38
N PRO A 378 1.73 22.80 -6.22
CA PRO A 378 1.15 23.57 -7.31
C PRO A 378 2.09 23.62 -8.51
N GLN A 379 1.54 23.40 -9.68
CA GLN A 379 2.29 23.64 -10.92
C GLN A 379 2.49 25.14 -11.09
N ALA A 380 3.72 25.55 -11.41
CA ALA A 380 4.10 26.96 -11.59
C ALA A 380 3.55 27.54 -12.90
#